data_3eb71b67018a753ebe2ba7fbebe90d1c
#
_entry.id   3eb71b67018a753ebe2ba7fbebe90d1c
#
_cell.length_a   1.000
_cell.length_b   1.000
_cell.length_c   1.000
_cell.angle_alpha   90.00
_cell.angle_beta   90.00
_cell.angle_gamma   90.00
#
_symmetry.space_group_name_H-M   'P 1'
#
loop_
_entity.id
_entity.type
_entity.pdbx_description
1 polymer ?
#
loop_
_entity_poly.entity_id
_entity_poly.type
_entity_poly.pdbx_seq_one_letter_code
_entity_poly.pdbx_strand_id
1 'polypeptide(L)'
;MVNLVIVAGGKQTRFKDLSIFPKVLLPSATNCSILKELVDKTKNLEVSLKRWIVINKQYSEQVKTYIKVNGLQDDIEVVESTNTNGSFNTLNEVKESLPSENVLFIWSDLSLDDFSKVLKKCEECSGDGVLFTRDGQYRYGASGYALDDPRKRLLGNIYCSPSSEGNIPGLYFLKDLSLFEKTDFKSHEVKDLVDAIAINHDDKFEICDLQDIETELIEYRDLGVYKKYIKDNFKEDKLQTRFFNSLVVDPTGKTMTKRAIDPGYVHLVKKEIDWYTKYEGMVGKEGKLVTPHVYSFNEDSFTMDYLATYKPLHSVLDNLERNSDIMKIKKLYHNVFRAVDDVAGASSLEVPFETFKADLRKEVVTKVIDRCEKIKAFLINYTRKDLEDILEKAFSNLVNFASNTSDYDVERQTFRYWFCHGDLNGSNILVDEETLDVKFVDPRGYFGETKLYGWKPYEYAKLLYCLYGYDDFNTKPQIYGEDWPKLRSSLEYSGFKDEGFARGNSYKDYQMLVGVIYVALAGYISQDIMKANIAYDYGMRILKWTLEKED
;
A
#
# COMPACT_ATOMS: atom_id res chain seq x y z
N MET A 1 18.45 7.76 -26.69
CA MET A 1 17.30 7.52 -25.75
C MET A 1 17.21 6.02 -25.53
N VAL A 2 17.25 5.57 -24.29
CA VAL A 2 17.11 4.15 -23.93
C VAL A 2 15.65 3.85 -23.64
N ASN A 3 15.19 2.67 -24.03
CA ASN A 3 13.84 2.17 -23.80
C ASN A 3 13.90 1.06 -22.73
N LEU A 4 13.12 1.17 -21.65
CA LEU A 4 13.08 0.16 -20.57
C LEU A 4 11.93 -0.81 -20.82
N VAL A 5 12.23 -2.10 -20.89
CA VAL A 5 11.25 -3.17 -21.04
C VAL A 5 11.30 -4.09 -19.82
N ILE A 6 10.24 -4.08 -19.02
CA ILE A 6 10.07 -4.95 -17.85
C ILE A 6 9.47 -6.28 -18.33
N VAL A 7 10.19 -7.38 -18.14
CA VAL A 7 9.79 -8.70 -18.63
C VAL A 7 9.09 -9.48 -17.51
N ALA A 8 7.78 -9.62 -17.60
CA ALA A 8 6.91 -10.26 -16.61
C ALA A 8 6.06 -11.42 -17.18
N GLY A 9 6.49 -12.02 -18.31
CA GLY A 9 5.73 -13.04 -19.03
C GLY A 9 5.71 -14.46 -18.40
N GLY A 10 6.48 -14.70 -17.33
CA GLY A 10 6.63 -16.03 -16.71
C GLY A 10 5.40 -16.52 -15.93
N LYS A 11 5.30 -17.85 -15.71
CA LYS A 11 4.22 -18.51 -14.94
C LYS A 11 4.32 -18.32 -13.42
N GLN A 12 5.38 -17.73 -12.90
CA GLN A 12 5.61 -17.41 -11.48
C GLN A 12 5.53 -18.59 -10.49
N THR A 13 5.81 -19.80 -10.96
CA THR A 13 5.69 -21.05 -10.19
C THR A 13 6.52 -21.08 -8.88
N ARG A 14 7.57 -20.26 -8.78
CA ARG A 14 8.43 -20.18 -7.58
C ARG A 14 7.77 -19.49 -6.38
N PHE A 15 6.65 -18.78 -6.58
CA PHE A 15 5.91 -18.07 -5.54
C PHE A 15 4.74 -18.87 -4.97
N LYS A 16 4.51 -20.11 -5.41
CA LYS A 16 3.47 -21.03 -4.91
C LYS A 16 2.10 -20.32 -4.78
N ASP A 17 1.57 -20.20 -3.56
CA ASP A 17 0.25 -19.61 -3.29
C ASP A 17 0.15 -18.13 -3.68
N LEU A 18 1.28 -17.42 -3.77
CA LEU A 18 1.32 -16.05 -4.28
C LEU A 18 1.34 -15.95 -5.80
N SER A 19 1.39 -17.06 -6.52
CA SER A 19 1.38 -17.09 -8.01
C SER A 19 0.08 -16.58 -8.63
N ILE A 20 -0.98 -16.39 -7.84
CA ILE A 20 -2.22 -15.73 -8.25
C ILE A 20 -2.03 -14.24 -8.57
N PHE A 21 -0.95 -13.63 -8.05
CA PHE A 21 -0.56 -12.26 -8.34
C PHE A 21 0.68 -12.23 -9.22
N PRO A 22 0.79 -11.29 -10.19
CA PRO A 22 2.03 -11.09 -10.91
C PRO A 22 3.11 -10.56 -9.96
N LYS A 23 4.32 -11.16 -9.98
CA LYS A 23 5.44 -10.76 -9.10
C LYS A 23 5.68 -9.26 -9.07
N VAL A 24 5.58 -8.62 -10.23
CA VAL A 24 5.79 -7.18 -10.41
C VAL A 24 4.82 -6.32 -9.58
N LEU A 25 3.68 -6.86 -9.18
CA LEU A 25 2.71 -6.18 -8.31
C LEU A 25 2.87 -6.53 -6.83
N LEU A 26 3.77 -7.45 -6.46
CA LEU A 26 4.04 -7.72 -5.06
C LEU A 26 4.67 -6.49 -4.39
N PRO A 27 4.42 -6.28 -3.09
CA PRO A 27 5.03 -5.18 -2.34
C PRO A 27 6.56 -5.21 -2.40
N SER A 28 7.15 -4.04 -2.57
CA SER A 28 8.58 -3.81 -2.36
C SER A 28 8.86 -3.35 -0.93
N ALA A 29 10.12 -3.13 -0.58
CA ALA A 29 10.48 -2.56 0.72
C ALA A 29 10.07 -1.08 0.89
N THR A 30 9.54 -0.44 -0.14
CA THR A 30 9.16 0.98 -0.16
C THR A 30 7.65 1.23 -0.01
N ASN A 31 6.89 0.26 0.50
CA ASN A 31 5.43 0.35 0.66
C ASN A 31 4.62 0.52 -0.65
N CYS A 32 5.22 0.22 -1.79
CA CYS A 32 4.53 0.17 -3.07
C CYS A 32 4.85 -1.14 -3.79
N SER A 33 4.27 -1.41 -4.97
CA SER A 33 4.65 -2.58 -5.75
C SER A 33 6.04 -2.44 -6.36
N ILE A 34 6.65 -3.58 -6.71
CA ILE A 34 7.91 -3.63 -7.47
C ILE A 34 7.77 -2.80 -8.76
N LEU A 35 6.62 -2.89 -9.46
CA LEU A 35 6.36 -2.09 -10.66
C LEU A 35 6.43 -0.59 -10.39
N LYS A 36 5.75 -0.12 -9.35
CA LYS A 36 5.75 1.30 -9.02
C LYS A 36 7.14 1.76 -8.59
N GLU A 37 7.87 0.96 -7.81
CA GLU A 37 9.26 1.25 -7.46
C GLU A 37 10.15 1.42 -8.69
N LEU A 38 10.04 0.53 -9.68
CA LEU A 38 10.79 0.62 -10.94
C LEU A 38 10.43 1.89 -11.73
N VAL A 39 9.14 2.22 -11.81
CA VAL A 39 8.69 3.45 -12.48
C VAL A 39 9.21 4.69 -11.76
N ASP A 40 9.04 4.77 -10.43
CA ASP A 40 9.45 5.94 -9.64
C ASP A 40 10.97 6.16 -9.68
N LYS A 41 11.79 5.11 -9.55
CA LYS A 41 13.25 5.19 -9.65
C LYS A 41 13.73 5.67 -11.01
N THR A 42 12.98 5.36 -12.07
CA THR A 42 13.37 5.72 -13.43
C THR A 42 12.72 7.01 -13.93
N LYS A 43 11.67 7.52 -13.28
CA LYS A 43 10.96 8.74 -13.66
C LYS A 43 11.76 10.02 -13.36
N ASN A 44 12.53 10.00 -12.29
CA ASN A 44 13.29 11.14 -11.78
C ASN A 44 14.71 11.25 -12.39
N LEU A 45 15.02 10.41 -13.38
CA LEU A 45 16.29 10.48 -14.08
C LEU A 45 16.30 11.65 -15.09
N GLU A 46 17.46 12.30 -15.25
CA GLU A 46 17.64 13.37 -16.23
C GLU A 46 17.51 12.90 -17.70
N VAL A 47 17.48 11.58 -17.90
CA VAL A 47 17.38 10.94 -19.23
C VAL A 47 15.92 10.64 -19.54
N SER A 48 15.47 11.06 -20.74
CA SER A 48 14.15 10.67 -21.27
C SER A 48 14.09 9.16 -21.50
N LEU A 49 13.30 8.46 -20.71
CA LEU A 49 13.13 7.02 -20.72
C LEU A 49 11.66 6.66 -20.96
N LYS A 50 11.37 5.91 -22.02
CA LYS A 50 10.07 5.29 -22.22
C LYS A 50 10.07 3.90 -21.59
N ARG A 51 8.91 3.46 -21.08
CA ARG A 51 8.77 2.20 -20.34
C ARG A 51 7.68 1.32 -20.93
N TRP A 52 7.98 0.04 -21.00
CA TRP A 52 7.04 -1.02 -21.39
C TRP A 52 7.06 -2.13 -20.35
N ILE A 53 5.93 -2.81 -20.19
CA ILE A 53 5.86 -4.06 -19.45
C ILE A 53 5.29 -5.15 -20.34
N VAL A 54 6.05 -6.22 -20.53
CA VAL A 54 5.58 -7.44 -21.20
C VAL A 54 5.03 -8.38 -20.15
N ILE A 55 3.72 -8.59 -20.16
CA ILE A 55 3.03 -9.36 -19.13
C ILE A 55 2.33 -10.58 -19.71
N ASN A 56 2.32 -11.69 -18.97
CA ASN A 56 1.48 -12.83 -19.31
C ASN A 56 0.01 -12.42 -19.31
N LYS A 57 -0.72 -12.77 -20.38
CA LYS A 57 -2.13 -12.42 -20.58
C LYS A 57 -3.02 -12.74 -19.39
N GLN A 58 -2.75 -13.82 -18.65
CA GLN A 58 -3.53 -14.19 -17.46
C GLN A 58 -3.49 -13.13 -16.34
N TYR A 59 -2.43 -12.29 -16.28
CA TYR A 59 -2.26 -11.23 -15.27
C TYR A 59 -2.54 -9.84 -15.83
N SER A 60 -2.87 -9.72 -17.12
CA SER A 60 -2.99 -8.43 -17.79
C SER A 60 -4.02 -7.51 -17.14
N GLU A 61 -5.19 -8.06 -16.79
CA GLU A 61 -6.25 -7.28 -16.12
C GLU A 61 -5.79 -6.70 -14.78
N GLN A 62 -5.04 -7.47 -13.99
CA GLN A 62 -4.49 -7.01 -12.71
C GLN A 62 -3.49 -5.88 -12.92
N VAL A 63 -2.55 -6.03 -13.87
CA VAL A 63 -1.52 -5.01 -14.15
C VAL A 63 -2.15 -3.74 -14.72
N LYS A 64 -3.07 -3.83 -15.67
CA LYS A 64 -3.79 -2.68 -16.23
C LYS A 64 -4.61 -1.95 -15.17
N THR A 65 -5.30 -2.70 -14.31
CA THR A 65 -6.03 -2.11 -13.18
C THR A 65 -5.08 -1.39 -12.23
N TYR A 66 -3.94 -2.01 -11.88
CA TYR A 66 -2.92 -1.39 -11.02
C TYR A 66 -2.41 -0.07 -11.59
N ILE A 67 -2.01 -0.07 -12.86
CA ILE A 67 -1.54 1.11 -13.59
C ILE A 67 -2.59 2.22 -13.53
N LYS A 68 -3.85 1.88 -13.82
CA LYS A 68 -4.97 2.84 -13.82
C LYS A 68 -5.23 3.46 -12.45
N VAL A 69 -5.37 2.64 -11.40
CA VAL A 69 -5.72 3.14 -10.05
C VAL A 69 -4.59 3.89 -9.37
N ASN A 70 -3.35 3.70 -9.83
CA ASN A 70 -2.16 4.38 -9.30
C ASN A 70 -1.64 5.52 -10.21
N GLY A 71 -2.39 5.88 -11.26
CA GLY A 71 -2.07 7.03 -12.11
C GLY A 71 -0.80 6.87 -12.95
N LEU A 72 -0.48 5.63 -13.37
CA LEU A 72 0.74 5.32 -14.13
C LEU A 72 0.51 5.17 -15.64
N GLN A 73 -0.66 5.56 -16.16
CA GLN A 73 -1.05 5.32 -17.56
C GLN A 73 -0.14 6.02 -18.58
N ASP A 74 0.36 7.19 -18.20
CA ASP A 74 1.25 7.99 -19.05
C ASP A 74 2.73 7.61 -18.88
N ASP A 75 3.04 6.77 -17.88
CA ASP A 75 4.41 6.41 -17.51
C ASP A 75 4.86 5.06 -18.10
N ILE A 76 3.92 4.16 -18.44
CA ILE A 76 4.24 2.79 -18.88
C ILE A 76 3.20 2.22 -19.84
N GLU A 77 3.67 1.57 -20.91
CA GLU A 77 2.84 0.84 -21.87
C GLU A 77 2.79 -0.66 -21.54
N VAL A 78 1.62 -1.29 -21.69
CA VAL A 78 1.40 -2.72 -21.40
C VAL A 78 1.31 -3.53 -22.69
N VAL A 79 2.18 -4.52 -22.82
CA VAL A 79 2.21 -5.47 -23.93
C VAL A 79 1.88 -6.86 -23.40
N GLU A 80 0.89 -7.54 -24.00
CA GLU A 80 0.44 -8.87 -23.58
C GLU A 80 1.16 -9.96 -24.36
N SER A 81 1.62 -11.01 -23.64
CA SER A 81 2.13 -12.24 -24.25
C SER A 81 1.35 -13.45 -23.76
N THR A 82 1.14 -14.42 -24.64
CA THR A 82 0.57 -15.73 -24.31
C THR A 82 1.66 -16.77 -24.08
N ASN A 83 2.87 -16.50 -24.56
CA ASN A 83 4.00 -17.41 -24.46
C ASN A 83 4.67 -17.31 -23.09
N THR A 84 4.79 -18.44 -22.42
CA THR A 84 5.40 -18.55 -21.07
C THR A 84 6.62 -19.48 -21.07
N ASN A 85 7.13 -19.83 -22.24
CA ASN A 85 8.23 -20.80 -22.40
C ASN A 85 9.59 -20.07 -22.54
N GLY A 86 9.98 -19.34 -21.51
CA GLY A 86 11.23 -18.60 -21.43
C GLY A 86 11.14 -17.15 -21.95
N SER A 87 12.12 -16.34 -21.55
CA SER A 87 12.15 -14.90 -21.85
C SER A 87 12.29 -14.60 -23.34
N PHE A 88 13.09 -15.38 -24.06
CA PHE A 88 13.26 -15.18 -25.51
C PHE A 88 11.95 -15.41 -26.27
N ASN A 89 11.27 -16.53 -26.04
CA ASN A 89 10.02 -16.85 -26.72
C ASN A 89 8.90 -15.86 -26.40
N THR A 90 8.83 -15.41 -25.14
CA THR A 90 7.91 -14.35 -24.71
C THR A 90 8.15 -13.05 -25.48
N LEU A 91 9.39 -12.59 -25.57
CA LEU A 91 9.74 -11.35 -26.25
C LEU A 91 9.61 -11.46 -27.78
N ASN A 92 9.99 -12.60 -28.37
CA ASN A 92 9.86 -12.83 -29.81
C ASN A 92 8.40 -12.81 -30.29
N GLU A 93 7.45 -13.28 -29.45
CA GLU A 93 6.02 -13.19 -29.75
C GLU A 93 5.54 -11.74 -29.91
N VAL A 94 6.09 -10.83 -29.12
CA VAL A 94 5.60 -9.44 -29.01
C VAL A 94 6.56 -8.40 -29.58
N LYS A 95 7.64 -8.80 -30.24
CA LYS A 95 8.72 -7.91 -30.69
C LYS A 95 8.24 -6.71 -31.54
N GLU A 96 7.23 -6.91 -32.38
CA GLU A 96 6.64 -5.85 -33.21
C GLU A 96 5.92 -4.74 -32.38
N SER A 97 5.59 -5.05 -31.13
CA SER A 97 4.96 -4.11 -30.20
C SER A 97 5.96 -3.44 -29.27
N LEU A 98 7.25 -3.75 -29.39
CA LEU A 98 8.34 -3.22 -28.58
C LEU A 98 9.15 -2.19 -29.36
N PRO A 99 9.89 -1.29 -28.73
CA PRO A 99 10.81 -0.40 -29.40
C PRO A 99 11.91 -1.22 -30.10
N SER A 100 12.25 -0.85 -31.34
CA SER A 100 13.21 -1.58 -32.17
C SER A 100 14.67 -1.36 -31.81
N GLU A 101 14.98 -0.27 -31.07
CA GLU A 101 16.36 0.15 -30.80
C GLU A 101 16.57 0.59 -29.34
N ASN A 102 17.79 0.41 -28.87
CA ASN A 102 18.28 0.85 -27.57
C ASN A 102 17.40 0.37 -26.41
N VAL A 103 17.23 -0.95 -26.31
CA VAL A 103 16.29 -1.56 -25.35
C VAL A 103 17.05 -2.17 -24.16
N LEU A 104 16.74 -1.68 -22.98
CA LEU A 104 17.17 -2.27 -21.70
C LEU A 104 16.07 -3.18 -21.18
N PHE A 105 16.31 -4.47 -21.17
CA PHE A 105 15.42 -5.48 -20.61
C PHE A 105 15.77 -5.71 -19.14
N ILE A 106 14.76 -5.71 -18.28
CA ILE A 106 14.86 -6.07 -16.86
C ILE A 106 13.77 -7.08 -16.50
N TRP A 107 14.13 -8.12 -15.80
CA TRP A 107 13.14 -9.07 -15.30
C TRP A 107 12.32 -8.44 -14.16
N SER A 108 11.04 -8.81 -14.09
CA SER A 108 10.04 -8.24 -13.17
C SER A 108 10.27 -8.52 -11.69
N ASP A 109 11.25 -9.33 -11.34
CA ASP A 109 11.66 -9.64 -9.98
C ASP A 109 13.01 -9.02 -9.61
N LEU A 110 13.43 -8.01 -10.35
CA LEU A 110 14.65 -7.25 -10.13
C LEU A 110 14.36 -5.78 -9.93
N SER A 111 15.20 -5.12 -9.14
CA SER A 111 15.31 -3.66 -9.05
C SER A 111 16.78 -3.29 -8.91
N LEU A 112 17.11 -2.02 -9.12
CA LEU A 112 18.44 -1.46 -8.94
C LEU A 112 18.39 -0.35 -7.91
N ASP A 113 19.45 -0.15 -7.15
CA ASP A 113 19.59 1.03 -6.30
C ASP A 113 19.78 2.30 -7.12
N ASP A 114 20.56 2.23 -8.21
CA ASP A 114 20.85 3.35 -9.12
C ASP A 114 20.76 2.95 -10.61
N PHE A 115 19.69 3.34 -11.27
CA PHE A 115 19.51 3.14 -12.71
C PHE A 115 20.41 4.05 -13.57
N SER A 116 20.84 5.21 -13.08
CA SER A 116 21.62 6.17 -13.87
C SER A 116 22.93 5.59 -14.38
N LYS A 117 23.61 4.80 -13.54
CA LYS A 117 24.88 4.15 -13.86
C LYS A 117 24.73 3.06 -14.93
N VAL A 118 23.65 2.29 -14.85
CA VAL A 118 23.31 1.28 -15.87
C VAL A 118 23.00 1.95 -17.20
N LEU A 119 22.19 3.01 -17.21
CA LEU A 119 21.85 3.74 -18.43
C LEU A 119 23.06 4.39 -19.09
N LYS A 120 23.96 4.97 -18.29
CA LYS A 120 25.23 5.50 -18.77
C LYS A 120 26.06 4.42 -19.46
N LYS A 121 26.17 3.22 -18.87
CA LYS A 121 26.87 2.10 -19.49
C LYS A 121 26.21 1.65 -20.80
N CYS A 122 24.87 1.68 -20.89
CA CYS A 122 24.15 1.40 -22.12
C CYS A 122 24.46 2.42 -23.22
N GLU A 123 24.55 3.71 -22.90
CA GLU A 123 24.89 4.78 -23.83
C GLU A 123 26.34 4.70 -24.32
N GLU A 124 27.28 4.27 -23.48
CA GLU A 124 28.70 4.07 -23.78
C GLU A 124 29.00 2.77 -24.57
N CYS A 125 28.01 1.88 -24.71
CA CYS A 125 28.18 0.59 -25.39
C CYS A 125 28.65 0.78 -26.85
N SER A 126 29.76 0.14 -27.21
CA SER A 126 30.31 0.12 -28.57
C SER A 126 29.83 -1.09 -29.38
N GLY A 127 29.55 -2.21 -28.72
CA GLY A 127 29.09 -3.47 -29.31
C GLY A 127 27.59 -3.50 -29.64
N ASP A 128 27.05 -4.71 -29.89
CA ASP A 128 25.63 -4.93 -30.19
C ASP A 128 24.75 -4.83 -28.93
N GLY A 129 25.35 -4.91 -27.72
CA GLY A 129 24.67 -4.79 -26.45
C GLY A 129 25.56 -4.99 -25.23
N VAL A 130 24.95 -5.00 -24.04
CA VAL A 130 25.62 -5.22 -22.74
C VAL A 130 24.90 -6.34 -21.99
N LEU A 131 25.66 -7.32 -21.54
CA LEU A 131 25.24 -8.29 -20.53
C LEU A 131 25.71 -7.81 -19.16
N PHE A 132 24.76 -7.55 -18.26
CA PHE A 132 25.11 -7.21 -16.90
C PHE A 132 25.28 -8.49 -16.07
N THR A 133 26.33 -8.54 -15.26
CA THR A 133 26.63 -9.65 -14.36
C THR A 133 26.63 -9.18 -12.91
N ARG A 134 26.51 -10.13 -11.99
CA ARG A 134 26.63 -9.91 -10.55
C ARG A 134 27.45 -11.02 -9.94
N ASP A 135 28.36 -10.70 -9.05
CA ASP A 135 29.03 -11.69 -8.21
C ASP A 135 28.03 -12.26 -7.19
N GLY A 136 27.62 -13.51 -7.33
CA GLY A 136 26.63 -14.11 -6.41
C GLY A 136 26.01 -15.42 -6.87
N GLN A 137 25.06 -15.94 -6.12
CA GLN A 137 24.56 -17.33 -6.09
C GLN A 137 23.73 -17.83 -7.30
N TYR A 138 23.59 -17.13 -8.39
CA TYR A 138 22.81 -17.57 -9.53
C TYR A 138 23.71 -18.23 -10.57
N ARG A 139 23.74 -19.54 -10.57
CA ARG A 139 24.42 -20.30 -11.60
C ARG A 139 23.45 -20.53 -12.77
N TYR A 140 23.73 -19.92 -13.91
CA TYR A 140 23.14 -20.40 -15.15
C TYR A 140 23.70 -21.81 -15.41
N GLY A 141 22.84 -22.84 -15.38
CA GLY A 141 23.28 -24.23 -15.42
C GLY A 141 23.90 -24.63 -16.75
N ALA A 142 25.15 -24.27 -16.98
CA ALA A 142 25.95 -24.72 -18.14
C ALA A 142 26.24 -26.23 -18.15
N SER A 143 25.89 -26.96 -17.10
CA SER A 143 26.18 -28.39 -16.95
C SER A 143 25.44 -29.34 -17.91
N GLY A 144 24.53 -28.84 -18.72
CA GLY A 144 23.75 -29.62 -19.69
C GLY A 144 24.07 -29.36 -21.16
N TYR A 145 24.99 -28.45 -21.48
CA TYR A 145 25.30 -28.11 -22.88
C TYR A 145 26.38 -28.99 -23.47
N ALA A 146 26.26 -29.28 -24.78
CA ALA A 146 27.31 -29.96 -25.54
C ALA A 146 28.62 -29.15 -25.52
N LEU A 147 29.76 -29.84 -25.75
CA LEU A 147 31.08 -29.19 -25.67
C LEU A 147 31.27 -28.07 -26.72
N ASP A 148 30.59 -28.18 -27.87
CA ASP A 148 30.62 -27.26 -28.99
C ASP A 148 29.50 -26.24 -29.01
N ASP A 149 28.65 -26.22 -27.96
CA ASP A 149 27.54 -25.26 -27.85
C ASP A 149 28.07 -23.81 -27.65
N PRO A 150 27.68 -22.86 -28.53
CA PRO A 150 28.07 -21.46 -28.43
C PRO A 150 27.78 -20.83 -27.07
N ARG A 151 26.69 -21.25 -26.42
CA ARG A 151 26.31 -20.79 -25.06
C ARG A 151 27.42 -21.08 -24.05
N LYS A 152 28.13 -22.20 -24.22
CA LYS A 152 29.24 -22.58 -23.35
C LYS A 152 30.45 -21.66 -23.51
N ARG A 153 30.68 -21.11 -24.72
CA ARG A 153 31.75 -20.13 -24.97
C ARG A 153 31.46 -18.78 -24.29
N LEU A 154 30.27 -18.24 -24.48
CA LEU A 154 29.87 -17.01 -23.83
C LEU A 154 29.90 -17.14 -22.30
N LEU A 155 29.32 -18.22 -21.78
CA LEU A 155 29.36 -18.56 -20.37
C LEU A 155 30.78 -18.82 -19.87
N GLY A 156 31.65 -19.44 -20.71
CA GLY A 156 33.06 -19.63 -20.42
C GLY A 156 33.83 -18.31 -20.27
N ASN A 157 33.52 -17.31 -21.06
CA ASN A 157 34.10 -15.97 -20.93
C ASN A 157 33.63 -15.25 -19.65
N ILE A 158 32.40 -15.49 -19.23
CA ILE A 158 31.83 -14.98 -17.97
C ILE A 158 32.37 -15.75 -16.75
N TYR A 159 32.60 -17.07 -16.88
CA TYR A 159 33.04 -17.96 -15.81
C TYR A 159 34.56 -18.17 -15.75
N CYS A 160 35.34 -17.61 -16.66
CA CYS A 160 36.80 -17.88 -16.73
C CYS A 160 37.65 -17.19 -15.66
N SER A 161 37.09 -16.51 -14.71
CA SER A 161 37.83 -16.07 -13.53
C SER A 161 37.74 -17.13 -12.44
N PRO A 162 38.86 -17.68 -11.95
CA PRO A 162 38.87 -18.72 -10.90
C PRO A 162 38.26 -18.24 -9.56
N SER A 163 37.95 -16.96 -9.43
CA SER A 163 37.48 -16.33 -8.19
C SER A 163 36.09 -15.72 -8.27
N SER A 164 35.47 -15.64 -9.45
CA SER A 164 34.12 -15.06 -9.61
C SER A 164 33.26 -15.93 -10.53
N GLU A 165 32.30 -16.64 -9.97
CA GLU A 165 31.22 -17.22 -10.73
C GLU A 165 30.29 -16.08 -11.13
N GLY A 166 30.53 -15.46 -12.27
CA GLY A 166 29.69 -14.39 -12.82
C GLY A 166 28.25 -14.84 -13.02
N ASN A 167 27.32 -14.01 -12.66
CA ASN A 167 25.91 -14.29 -12.58
C ASN A 167 25.14 -13.38 -13.53
N ILE A 168 24.29 -13.93 -14.35
CA ILE A 168 23.45 -13.16 -15.25
C ILE A 168 22.05 -13.00 -14.63
N PRO A 169 21.75 -11.86 -14.01
CA PRO A 169 20.55 -11.72 -13.21
C PRO A 169 19.27 -11.50 -14.02
N GLY A 170 19.37 -11.27 -15.35
CA GLY A 170 18.22 -10.91 -16.20
C GLY A 170 18.14 -9.42 -16.47
N LEU A 171 19.28 -8.77 -16.61
CA LEU A 171 19.44 -7.39 -17.04
C LEU A 171 20.29 -7.37 -18.31
N TYR A 172 19.69 -6.92 -19.44
CA TYR A 172 20.29 -6.96 -20.77
C TYR A 172 20.03 -5.68 -21.53
N PHE A 173 21.03 -5.12 -22.16
CA PHE A 173 20.86 -4.04 -23.11
C PHE A 173 21.13 -4.53 -24.54
N LEU A 174 20.22 -4.24 -25.47
CA LEU A 174 20.34 -4.49 -26.90
C LEU A 174 20.25 -3.18 -27.67
N LYS A 175 21.19 -2.95 -28.60
CA LYS A 175 21.12 -1.78 -29.48
C LYS A 175 19.98 -1.89 -30.49
N ASP A 176 19.69 -3.10 -30.97
CA ASP A 176 18.55 -3.38 -31.84
C ASP A 176 17.94 -4.76 -31.53
N LEU A 177 16.78 -5.01 -32.08
CA LEU A 177 16.07 -6.27 -31.93
C LEU A 177 16.31 -7.26 -33.08
N SER A 178 17.33 -7.06 -33.94
CA SER A 178 17.68 -7.96 -35.06
C SER A 178 17.98 -9.41 -34.60
N LEU A 179 18.34 -9.58 -33.34
CA LEU A 179 18.46 -10.88 -32.69
C LEU A 179 17.22 -11.76 -32.89
N PHE A 180 16.01 -11.18 -32.85
CA PHE A 180 14.75 -11.92 -33.00
C PHE A 180 14.40 -12.26 -34.44
N GLU A 181 15.11 -11.72 -35.42
CA GLU A 181 14.91 -11.99 -36.85
C GLU A 181 15.75 -13.16 -37.36
N LYS A 182 16.82 -13.53 -36.67
CA LYS A 182 17.71 -14.61 -37.05
C LYS A 182 17.04 -15.97 -36.84
N THR A 183 16.79 -16.66 -37.93
CA THR A 183 15.96 -17.86 -38.00
C THR A 183 16.68 -19.19 -37.70
N ASP A 184 17.97 -19.17 -37.40
CA ASP A 184 18.80 -20.37 -37.28
C ASP A 184 18.76 -21.05 -35.88
N PHE A 185 17.70 -20.78 -35.12
CA PHE A 185 17.45 -21.45 -33.83
C PHE A 185 16.96 -22.91 -33.95
N LYS A 186 16.80 -23.43 -35.17
CA LYS A 186 16.20 -24.77 -35.40
C LYS A 186 17.02 -25.93 -34.85
N SER A 187 18.30 -25.73 -34.63
CA SER A 187 19.19 -26.75 -34.07
C SER A 187 19.31 -26.76 -32.55
N HIS A 188 18.86 -25.69 -31.87
CA HIS A 188 18.99 -25.50 -30.41
C HIS A 188 17.64 -25.08 -29.82
N GLU A 189 17.26 -25.69 -28.71
CA GLU A 189 16.06 -25.28 -27.98
C GLU A 189 16.34 -23.97 -27.19
N VAL A 190 16.13 -22.82 -27.85
CA VAL A 190 16.32 -21.50 -27.26
C VAL A 190 15.07 -21.11 -26.47
N LYS A 191 15.22 -20.90 -25.18
CA LYS A 191 14.14 -20.50 -24.27
C LYS A 191 14.38 -19.11 -23.67
N ASP A 192 15.61 -18.82 -23.30
CA ASP A 192 15.97 -17.60 -22.61
C ASP A 192 16.75 -16.63 -23.48
N LEU A 193 16.64 -15.34 -23.20
CA LEU A 193 17.28 -14.28 -23.98
C LEU A 193 18.80 -14.43 -24.01
N VAL A 194 19.41 -14.89 -22.91
CA VAL A 194 20.86 -15.14 -22.84
C VAL A 194 21.30 -16.23 -23.81
N ASP A 195 20.48 -17.27 -24.01
CA ASP A 195 20.77 -18.33 -25.00
C ASP A 195 20.81 -17.78 -26.41
N ALA A 196 19.82 -16.93 -26.75
CA ALA A 196 19.74 -16.29 -28.06
C ALA A 196 20.93 -15.37 -28.32
N ILE A 197 21.34 -14.59 -27.34
CA ILE A 197 22.52 -13.73 -27.40
C ILE A 197 23.78 -14.57 -27.61
N ALA A 198 23.99 -15.62 -26.80
CA ALA A 198 25.15 -16.46 -26.90
C ALA A 198 25.34 -17.13 -28.27
N ILE A 199 24.22 -17.55 -28.91
CA ILE A 199 24.26 -18.19 -30.21
C ILE A 199 24.57 -17.22 -31.35
N ASN A 200 24.14 -15.97 -31.28
CA ASN A 200 24.18 -15.03 -32.38
C ASN A 200 25.22 -13.91 -32.28
N HIS A 201 25.67 -13.59 -31.07
CA HIS A 201 26.39 -12.35 -30.81
C HIS A 201 27.52 -12.48 -29.77
N ASP A 202 28.06 -13.67 -29.52
CA ASP A 202 29.02 -13.91 -28.42
C ASP A 202 30.24 -12.98 -28.42
N ASP A 203 30.73 -12.58 -29.63
CA ASP A 203 31.91 -11.73 -29.81
C ASP A 203 31.59 -10.22 -29.79
N LYS A 204 30.32 -9.83 -29.75
CA LYS A 204 29.88 -8.44 -29.94
C LYS A 204 29.19 -7.85 -28.72
N PHE A 205 28.96 -8.64 -27.71
CA PHE A 205 28.38 -8.17 -26.47
C PHE A 205 29.45 -7.78 -25.47
N GLU A 206 29.29 -6.60 -24.88
CA GLU A 206 30.07 -6.19 -23.73
C GLU A 206 29.52 -6.89 -22.47
N ILE A 207 30.43 -7.30 -21.58
CA ILE A 207 30.09 -7.82 -20.26
C ILE A 207 30.43 -6.76 -19.25
N CYS A 208 29.48 -6.40 -18.39
CA CYS A 208 29.65 -5.40 -17.35
C CYS A 208 29.21 -5.97 -16.00
N ASP A 209 30.14 -6.10 -15.05
CA ASP A 209 29.75 -6.40 -13.69
C ASP A 209 29.14 -5.16 -13.03
N LEU A 210 28.01 -5.34 -12.34
CA LEU A 210 27.33 -4.25 -11.65
C LEU A 210 28.17 -3.65 -10.53
N GLN A 211 29.09 -4.44 -9.94
CA GLN A 211 30.06 -3.94 -8.95
C GLN A 211 31.05 -2.96 -9.56
N ASP A 212 31.48 -3.19 -10.82
CA ASP A 212 32.42 -2.30 -11.53
C ASP A 212 31.84 -0.89 -11.75
N ILE A 213 30.51 -0.79 -11.81
CA ILE A 213 29.77 0.47 -11.90
C ILE A 213 29.13 0.88 -10.57
N GLU A 214 29.52 0.26 -9.47
CA GLU A 214 29.05 0.56 -8.10
C GLU A 214 27.50 0.60 -8.00
N THR A 215 26.83 -0.38 -8.60
CA THR A 215 25.38 -0.52 -8.57
C THR A 215 24.98 -1.83 -7.89
N GLU A 216 24.04 -1.74 -6.95
CA GLU A 216 23.51 -2.91 -6.25
C GLU A 216 22.23 -3.41 -6.92
N LEU A 217 22.18 -4.71 -7.17
CA LEU A 217 20.99 -5.40 -7.67
C LEU A 217 20.16 -5.94 -6.52
N ILE A 218 18.89 -5.55 -6.50
CA ILE A 218 17.88 -6.06 -5.59
C ILE A 218 17.11 -7.18 -6.31
N GLU A 219 17.09 -8.39 -5.73
CA GLU A 219 16.49 -9.55 -6.35
C GLU A 219 15.37 -10.14 -5.48
N TYR A 220 14.18 -10.32 -6.06
CA TYR A 220 13.00 -10.93 -5.44
C TYR A 220 12.75 -12.36 -5.96
N ARG A 221 13.81 -13.15 -6.13
CA ARG A 221 13.88 -14.41 -6.89
C ARG A 221 12.82 -15.44 -6.54
N ASP A 222 12.67 -15.74 -5.26
CA ASP A 222 11.71 -16.72 -4.74
C ASP A 222 11.05 -16.21 -3.47
N LEU A 223 10.03 -16.94 -3.00
CA LEU A 223 9.24 -16.50 -1.84
C LEU A 223 10.07 -16.32 -0.56
N GLY A 224 11.09 -17.15 -0.33
CA GLY A 224 11.96 -17.07 0.86
C GLY A 224 12.85 -15.85 0.82
N VAL A 225 13.52 -15.61 -0.31
CA VAL A 225 14.38 -14.42 -0.54
C VAL A 225 13.51 -13.16 -0.47
N TYR A 226 12.35 -13.14 -1.12
CA TYR A 226 11.41 -12.03 -1.09
C TYR A 226 10.98 -11.68 0.35
N LYS A 227 10.49 -12.67 1.11
CA LYS A 227 10.06 -12.47 2.51
C LYS A 227 11.18 -11.92 3.38
N LYS A 228 12.38 -12.47 3.25
CA LYS A 228 13.56 -12.02 3.99
C LYS A 228 13.89 -10.57 3.63
N TYR A 229 14.00 -10.27 2.33
CA TYR A 229 14.32 -8.93 1.86
C TYR A 229 13.33 -7.88 2.38
N ILE A 230 12.03 -8.14 2.28
CA ILE A 230 11.00 -7.22 2.79
C ILE A 230 11.15 -6.99 4.29
N LYS A 231 11.38 -8.05 5.09
CA LYS A 231 11.56 -7.93 6.54
C LYS A 231 12.81 -7.12 6.91
N ASP A 232 13.91 -7.33 6.20
CA ASP A 232 15.20 -6.71 6.52
C ASP A 232 15.31 -5.25 6.06
N ASN A 233 14.60 -4.88 4.99
CA ASN A 233 14.73 -3.57 4.33
C ASN A 233 13.50 -2.67 4.44
N PHE A 234 12.42 -3.14 5.03
CA PHE A 234 11.24 -2.31 5.23
C PHE A 234 11.56 -1.16 6.18
N LYS A 235 11.32 0.07 5.70
CA LYS A 235 11.51 1.28 6.51
C LYS A 235 10.16 1.78 6.97
N GLU A 236 9.96 1.75 8.28
CA GLU A 236 8.82 2.42 8.89
C GLU A 236 8.95 3.94 8.74
N ASP A 237 7.91 4.58 8.22
CA ASP A 237 7.86 6.05 8.18
C ASP A 237 7.61 6.57 9.61
N LYS A 238 8.66 7.08 10.25
CA LYS A 238 8.63 7.56 11.64
C LYS A 238 7.67 8.74 11.85
N LEU A 239 7.45 9.56 10.84
CA LEU A 239 6.57 10.72 10.92
C LEU A 239 5.16 10.42 10.40
N GLN A 240 4.95 9.25 9.81
CA GLN A 240 3.68 8.82 9.19
C GLN A 240 3.07 9.92 8.30
N THR A 241 3.95 10.61 7.57
CA THR A 241 3.52 11.63 6.60
C THR A 241 2.70 10.99 5.50
N ARG A 242 1.54 11.56 5.20
CA ARG A 242 0.76 11.11 4.06
C ARG A 242 1.39 11.67 2.78
N PHE A 243 1.23 10.96 1.68
CA PHE A 243 1.81 11.32 0.37
C PHE A 243 1.40 12.71 -0.15
N PHE A 244 0.42 13.37 0.47
CA PHE A 244 -0.11 14.65 0.04
C PHE A 244 0.27 15.83 0.95
N ASN A 245 1.00 15.61 2.06
CA ASN A 245 1.44 16.68 2.95
C ASN A 245 2.90 16.53 3.39
N SER A 246 3.49 17.63 3.81
CA SER A 246 4.78 17.68 4.48
C SER A 246 4.64 18.28 5.87
N LEU A 247 5.48 17.83 6.79
CA LEU A 247 5.57 18.30 8.17
C LEU A 247 6.96 18.89 8.41
N VAL A 248 7.02 20.13 8.88
CA VAL A 248 8.27 20.81 9.21
C VAL A 248 8.21 21.30 10.65
N VAL A 249 9.10 20.77 11.48
CA VAL A 249 9.22 21.21 12.89
C VAL A 249 10.08 22.47 12.92
N ASP A 250 9.62 23.48 13.67
CA ASP A 250 10.38 24.71 13.92
C ASP A 250 11.69 24.40 14.68
N PRO A 251 12.82 25.08 14.37
CA PRO A 251 14.09 24.85 15.06
C PRO A 251 14.03 24.99 16.59
N THR A 252 13.07 25.72 17.13
CA THR A 252 12.84 25.82 18.59
C THR A 252 12.15 24.59 19.18
N GLY A 253 11.62 23.68 18.32
CA GLY A 253 10.90 22.47 18.72
C GLY A 253 9.55 22.72 19.41
N LYS A 254 8.97 23.91 19.30
CA LYS A 254 7.69 24.25 19.93
C LYS A 254 6.50 24.16 19.00
N THR A 255 6.72 24.43 17.73
CA THR A 255 5.67 24.42 16.71
C THR A 255 6.03 23.55 15.51
N MET A 256 5.00 23.16 14.78
CA MET A 256 5.11 22.37 13.55
C MET A 256 4.22 22.98 12.49
N THR A 257 4.74 23.08 11.27
CA THR A 257 3.96 23.51 10.11
C THR A 257 3.61 22.30 9.23
N LYS A 258 2.32 22.12 8.96
CA LYS A 258 1.79 21.16 7.99
C LYS A 258 1.44 21.89 6.71
N ARG A 259 1.92 21.37 5.56
CA ARG A 259 1.71 21.98 4.24
C ARG A 259 1.31 20.93 3.19
N ALA A 260 0.44 21.29 2.26
CA ALA A 260 0.20 20.51 1.05
C ALA A 260 1.46 20.52 0.17
N ILE A 261 1.86 19.34 -0.34
CA ILE A 261 3.05 19.21 -1.22
C ILE A 261 2.74 19.59 -2.66
N ASP A 262 1.47 19.65 -3.04
CA ASP A 262 1.00 19.93 -4.40
C ASP A 262 -0.31 20.73 -4.34
N PRO A 263 -0.56 21.64 -5.27
CA PRO A 263 -1.81 22.42 -5.35
C PRO A 263 -3.09 21.56 -5.36
N GLY A 264 -3.04 20.36 -5.92
CA GLY A 264 -4.17 19.42 -5.92
C GLY A 264 -4.63 18.99 -4.54
N TYR A 265 -3.75 19.06 -3.52
CA TYR A 265 -4.04 18.62 -2.15
C TYR A 265 -4.41 19.76 -1.17
N VAL A 266 -4.35 21.01 -1.62
CA VAL A 266 -4.69 22.19 -0.79
C VAL A 266 -6.08 22.07 -0.17
N HIS A 267 -7.03 21.50 -0.91
CA HIS A 267 -8.39 21.30 -0.42
C HIS A 267 -8.49 20.38 0.83
N LEU A 268 -7.53 19.46 1.02
CA LEU A 268 -7.47 18.59 2.20
C LEU A 268 -6.98 19.38 3.42
N VAL A 269 -5.91 20.18 3.25
CA VAL A 269 -5.39 21.05 4.29
C VAL A 269 -6.43 22.09 4.73
N LYS A 270 -7.17 22.70 3.79
CA LYS A 270 -8.27 23.63 4.09
C LYS A 270 -9.37 22.99 4.95
N LYS A 271 -9.72 21.72 4.70
CA LYS A 271 -10.71 21.00 5.54
C LYS A 271 -10.22 20.81 6.97
N GLU A 272 -8.95 20.49 7.17
CA GLU A 272 -8.36 20.37 8.51
C GLU A 272 -8.36 21.73 9.23
N ILE A 273 -7.95 22.80 8.55
CA ILE A 273 -7.97 24.17 9.10
C ILE A 273 -9.40 24.56 9.55
N ASP A 274 -10.40 24.31 8.70
CA ASP A 274 -11.81 24.59 9.00
C ASP A 274 -12.28 23.84 10.24
N TRP A 275 -11.88 22.56 10.35
CA TRP A 275 -12.21 21.74 11.51
C TRP A 275 -11.58 22.27 12.81
N TYR A 276 -10.26 22.55 12.83
CA TYR A 276 -9.55 23.06 14.01
C TYR A 276 -10.12 24.41 14.45
N THR A 277 -10.29 25.33 13.49
CA THR A 277 -10.82 26.68 13.78
C THR A 277 -12.21 26.64 14.41
N LYS A 278 -13.08 25.76 13.89
CA LYS A 278 -14.43 25.62 14.45
C LYS A 278 -14.42 24.95 15.80
N TYR A 279 -13.62 23.89 15.98
CA TYR A 279 -13.50 23.22 17.27
C TYR A 279 -12.98 24.18 18.36
N GLU A 280 -11.89 24.90 18.11
CA GLU A 280 -11.36 25.90 19.05
C GLU A 280 -12.39 27.01 19.36
N GLY A 281 -13.13 27.44 18.36
CA GLY A 281 -14.20 28.43 18.55
C GLY A 281 -15.36 27.92 19.42
N MET A 282 -15.70 26.64 19.35
CA MET A 282 -16.75 26.01 20.18
C MET A 282 -16.28 25.80 21.62
N VAL A 283 -15.05 25.33 21.81
CA VAL A 283 -14.47 25.07 23.14
C VAL A 283 -14.22 26.37 23.88
N GLY A 284 -13.91 27.47 23.17
CA GLY A 284 -13.63 28.77 23.73
C GLY A 284 -12.27 28.87 24.47
N LYS A 285 -11.92 30.06 24.93
CA LYS A 285 -10.60 30.33 25.51
C LYS A 285 -10.33 29.65 26.86
N GLU A 286 -11.37 29.30 27.60
CA GLU A 286 -11.26 28.68 28.93
C GLU A 286 -11.37 27.16 28.90
N GLY A 287 -11.76 26.57 27.74
CA GLY A 287 -11.92 25.15 27.60
C GLY A 287 -10.58 24.43 27.33
N LYS A 288 -10.46 23.19 27.83
CA LYS A 288 -9.31 22.33 27.53
C LYS A 288 -9.43 21.73 26.12
N LEU A 289 -8.52 22.12 25.23
CA LEU A 289 -8.44 21.53 23.91
C LEU A 289 -7.89 20.09 23.99
N VAL A 290 -8.55 19.16 23.32
CA VAL A 290 -8.04 17.79 23.09
C VAL A 290 -7.29 17.67 21.76
N THR A 291 -6.88 18.81 21.20
CA THR A 291 -6.08 18.93 19.97
C THR A 291 -4.87 19.83 20.20
N PRO A 292 -3.87 19.82 19.31
CA PRO A 292 -2.88 20.90 19.28
C PRO A 292 -3.58 22.24 19.04
N HIS A 293 -3.04 23.33 19.58
CA HIS A 293 -3.51 24.68 19.26
C HIS A 293 -2.97 25.11 17.89
N VAL A 294 -3.83 25.72 17.04
CA VAL A 294 -3.45 26.28 15.75
C VAL A 294 -3.15 27.77 15.89
N TYR A 295 -1.91 28.17 15.66
CA TYR A 295 -1.44 29.55 15.79
C TYR A 295 -1.72 30.42 14.57
N SER A 296 -1.53 29.84 13.39
CA SER A 296 -1.70 30.54 12.12
C SER A 296 -1.99 29.57 10.96
N PHE A 297 -2.62 30.07 9.93
CA PHE A 297 -2.89 29.31 8.72
C PHE A 297 -2.86 30.19 7.47
N ASN A 298 -2.50 29.57 6.36
CA ASN A 298 -2.53 30.13 5.03
C ASN A 298 -3.45 29.27 4.14
N GLU A 299 -3.46 29.51 2.83
CA GLU A 299 -4.28 28.72 1.91
C GLU A 299 -3.87 27.25 1.85
N ASP A 300 -2.58 26.93 1.95
CA ASP A 300 -1.97 25.62 1.73
C ASP A 300 -1.32 25.01 2.97
N SER A 301 -1.32 25.71 4.09
CA SER A 301 -0.55 25.33 5.28
C SER A 301 -1.12 25.91 6.57
N PHE A 302 -0.80 25.28 7.69
CA PHE A 302 -1.05 25.81 9.03
C PHE A 302 0.06 25.42 10.02
N THR A 303 0.24 26.25 11.04
CA THR A 303 1.22 26.06 12.10
C THR A 303 0.49 25.78 13.42
N MET A 304 0.87 24.70 14.09
CA MET A 304 0.27 24.24 15.34
C MET A 304 1.34 23.83 16.36
N ASP A 305 0.91 23.51 17.60
CA ASP A 305 1.79 22.94 18.62
C ASP A 305 2.54 21.72 18.08
N TYR A 306 3.84 21.63 18.34
CA TYR A 306 4.60 20.41 18.19
C TYR A 306 4.61 19.64 19.52
N LEU A 307 3.98 18.48 19.51
CA LEU A 307 3.79 17.63 20.69
C LEU A 307 4.99 16.69 20.88
N ALA A 308 6.16 17.25 21.24
CA ALA A 308 7.44 16.53 21.24
C ALA A 308 7.50 15.31 22.18
N THR A 309 6.72 15.30 23.28
CA THR A 309 6.67 14.20 24.26
C THR A 309 5.58 13.18 23.96
N TYR A 310 4.69 13.49 23.01
CA TYR A 310 3.59 12.62 22.67
C TYR A 310 4.00 11.58 21.62
N LYS A 311 3.43 10.39 21.74
CA LYS A 311 3.60 9.29 20.78
C LYS A 311 2.25 8.81 20.28
N PRO A 312 2.19 8.21 19.08
CA PRO A 312 0.97 7.57 18.59
C PRO A 312 0.44 6.51 19.57
N LEU A 313 -0.88 6.42 19.71
CA LEU A 313 -1.55 5.51 20.65
C LEU A 313 -1.05 4.06 20.51
N HIS A 314 -0.87 3.56 19.28
CA HIS A 314 -0.39 2.19 19.04
C HIS A 314 1.01 1.95 19.65
N SER A 315 1.93 2.91 19.54
CA SER A 315 3.28 2.79 20.11
C SER A 315 3.25 2.76 21.65
N VAL A 316 2.38 3.58 22.27
CA VAL A 316 2.21 3.56 23.73
C VAL A 316 1.59 2.26 24.19
N LEU A 317 0.57 1.76 23.47
CA LEU A 317 -0.04 0.46 23.76
C LEU A 317 0.96 -0.70 23.62
N ASP A 318 1.83 -0.69 22.60
CA ASP A 318 2.88 -1.69 22.46
C ASP A 318 3.80 -1.78 23.68
N ASN A 319 4.12 -0.63 24.27
CA ASN A 319 4.93 -0.57 25.48
C ASN A 319 4.16 -1.08 26.71
N LEU A 320 2.92 -0.61 26.90
CA LEU A 320 2.07 -1.02 28.02
C LEU A 320 1.70 -2.52 27.98
N GLU A 321 1.40 -3.06 26.79
CA GLU A 321 1.10 -4.49 26.59
C GLU A 321 2.32 -5.36 26.88
N ARG A 322 3.51 -4.99 26.39
CA ARG A 322 4.76 -5.71 26.71
C ARG A 322 5.07 -5.74 28.19
N ASN A 323 4.77 -4.65 28.91
CA ASN A 323 4.98 -4.56 30.34
C ASN A 323 3.79 -5.09 31.17
N SER A 324 2.73 -5.54 30.53
CA SER A 324 1.48 -6.00 31.19
C SER A 324 0.88 -4.97 32.17
N ASP A 325 0.99 -3.66 31.83
CA ASP A 325 0.51 -2.56 32.68
C ASP A 325 -1.00 -2.31 32.49
N ILE A 326 -1.80 -3.24 32.97
CA ILE A 326 -3.27 -3.25 32.82
C ILE A 326 -3.89 -1.96 33.38
N MET A 327 -3.39 -1.44 34.49
CA MET A 327 -3.95 -0.24 35.11
C MET A 327 -3.77 0.99 34.22
N LYS A 328 -2.61 1.16 33.62
CA LYS A 328 -2.37 2.25 32.67
C LYS A 328 -3.16 2.05 31.38
N ILE A 329 -3.31 0.82 30.88
CA ILE A 329 -4.16 0.53 29.71
C ILE A 329 -5.59 1.00 29.97
N LYS A 330 -6.19 0.61 31.09
CA LYS A 330 -7.56 1.03 31.47
C LYS A 330 -7.67 2.55 31.59
N LYS A 331 -6.72 3.20 32.28
CA LYS A 331 -6.69 4.66 32.42
C LYS A 331 -6.56 5.35 31.06
N LEU A 332 -5.71 4.84 30.18
CA LEU A 332 -5.52 5.39 28.84
C LEU A 332 -6.81 5.35 28.03
N TYR A 333 -7.49 4.20 27.96
CA TYR A 333 -8.78 4.09 27.26
C TYR A 333 -9.86 4.97 27.87
N HIS A 334 -9.90 5.10 29.20
CA HIS A 334 -10.79 6.07 29.85
C HIS A 334 -10.51 7.51 29.38
N ASN A 335 -9.24 7.91 29.28
CA ASN A 335 -8.87 9.24 28.78
C ASN A 335 -9.21 9.42 27.30
N VAL A 336 -8.98 8.40 26.45
CA VAL A 336 -9.33 8.43 25.03
C VAL A 336 -10.85 8.58 24.85
N PHE A 337 -11.65 7.79 25.55
CA PHE A 337 -13.12 7.87 25.46
C PHE A 337 -13.64 9.24 25.93
N ARG A 338 -13.07 9.76 27.03
CA ARG A 338 -13.42 11.10 27.50
C ARG A 338 -13.09 12.16 26.46
N ALA A 339 -11.94 12.08 25.80
CA ALA A 339 -11.55 13.01 24.74
C ALA A 339 -12.51 12.93 23.53
N VAL A 340 -12.99 11.73 23.18
CA VAL A 340 -14.03 11.55 22.13
C VAL A 340 -15.34 12.22 22.57
N ASP A 341 -15.73 12.04 23.83
CA ASP A 341 -16.94 12.66 24.37
C ASP A 341 -16.82 14.18 24.45
N ASP A 342 -15.64 14.72 24.81
CA ASP A 342 -15.37 16.16 24.83
C ASP A 342 -15.48 16.78 23.42
N VAL A 343 -14.93 16.10 22.39
CA VAL A 343 -15.08 16.54 20.99
C VAL A 343 -16.55 16.49 20.56
N ALA A 344 -17.22 15.36 20.80
CA ALA A 344 -18.62 15.19 20.42
C ALA A 344 -19.54 16.20 21.13
N GLY A 345 -19.27 16.45 22.42
CA GLY A 345 -20.03 17.40 23.24
C GLY A 345 -19.89 18.88 22.86
N ALA A 346 -18.89 19.22 22.03
CA ALA A 346 -18.68 20.61 21.60
C ALA A 346 -19.88 21.16 20.80
N SER A 347 -20.54 20.33 20.01
CA SER A 347 -21.74 20.72 19.24
C SER A 347 -22.50 19.50 18.72
N SER A 348 -23.77 19.70 18.38
CA SER A 348 -24.60 18.68 17.74
C SER A 348 -25.48 19.30 16.64
N LEU A 349 -25.94 18.45 15.72
CA LEU A 349 -26.83 18.81 14.60
C LEU A 349 -27.96 17.80 14.54
N GLU A 350 -29.21 18.27 14.54
CA GLU A 350 -30.37 17.44 14.28
C GLU A 350 -30.65 17.39 12.76
N VAL A 351 -30.86 16.17 12.25
CA VAL A 351 -31.20 15.91 10.85
C VAL A 351 -32.43 15.01 10.77
N PRO A 352 -33.17 14.99 9.68
CA PRO A 352 -34.21 13.97 9.45
C PRO A 352 -33.58 12.55 9.52
N PHE A 353 -34.28 11.58 10.10
CA PHE A 353 -33.74 10.20 10.20
C PHE A 353 -33.48 9.59 8.81
N GLU A 354 -34.22 9.98 7.80
CA GLU A 354 -33.97 9.57 6.40
C GLU A 354 -32.62 10.09 5.89
N THR A 355 -32.21 11.31 6.30
CA THR A 355 -30.88 11.84 5.97
C THR A 355 -29.78 10.99 6.64
N PHE A 356 -29.96 10.63 7.91
CA PHE A 356 -29.04 9.71 8.59
C PHE A 356 -28.93 8.37 7.86
N LYS A 357 -30.04 7.77 7.47
CA LYS A 357 -30.03 6.49 6.72
C LYS A 357 -29.31 6.62 5.38
N ALA A 358 -29.50 7.73 4.67
CA ALA A 358 -28.81 7.98 3.41
C ALA A 358 -27.30 8.13 3.60
N ASP A 359 -26.85 8.86 4.61
CA ASP A 359 -25.44 9.03 4.97
C ASP A 359 -24.81 7.71 5.42
N LEU A 360 -25.49 6.95 6.28
CA LEU A 360 -25.05 5.63 6.70
C LEU A 360 -24.92 4.67 5.51
N ARG A 361 -25.91 4.66 4.61
CA ARG A 361 -25.87 3.85 3.39
C ARG A 361 -24.67 4.21 2.51
N LYS A 362 -24.40 5.51 2.38
CA LYS A 362 -23.24 6.00 1.64
C LYS A 362 -21.93 5.48 2.24
N GLU A 363 -21.76 5.55 3.56
CA GLU A 363 -20.54 5.08 4.25
C GLU A 363 -20.41 3.56 4.28
N VAL A 364 -21.50 2.81 4.48
CA VAL A 364 -21.49 1.37 4.71
C VAL A 364 -21.60 0.57 3.40
N VAL A 365 -22.39 1.05 2.43
CA VAL A 365 -22.69 0.29 1.21
C VAL A 365 -22.02 0.92 -0.01
N THR A 366 -22.47 2.12 -0.40
CA THR A 366 -22.11 2.71 -1.70
C THR A 366 -20.60 2.91 -1.83
N LYS A 367 -19.99 3.59 -0.87
CA LYS A 367 -18.54 3.86 -0.84
C LYS A 367 -17.71 2.58 -0.82
N VAL A 368 -18.16 1.55 -0.10
CA VAL A 368 -17.45 0.27 0.01
C VAL A 368 -17.45 -0.45 -1.32
N ILE A 369 -18.63 -0.57 -1.95
CA ILE A 369 -18.77 -1.19 -3.27
C ILE A 369 -17.93 -0.43 -4.31
N ASP A 370 -18.04 0.90 -4.38
CA ASP A 370 -17.30 1.73 -5.34
C ASP A 370 -15.78 1.56 -5.20
N ARG A 371 -15.30 1.43 -3.98
CA ARG A 371 -13.88 1.21 -3.69
C ARG A 371 -13.41 -0.18 -4.12
N CYS A 372 -14.19 -1.22 -3.80
CA CYS A 372 -13.85 -2.59 -4.17
C CYS A 372 -13.95 -2.81 -5.69
N GLU A 373 -14.95 -2.23 -6.37
CA GLU A 373 -15.08 -2.32 -7.83
C GLU A 373 -13.87 -1.74 -8.58
N LYS A 374 -13.25 -0.67 -8.05
CA LYS A 374 -12.04 -0.08 -8.66
C LYS A 374 -10.85 -1.05 -8.67
N ILE A 375 -10.79 -1.97 -7.72
CA ILE A 375 -9.66 -2.90 -7.51
C ILE A 375 -10.07 -4.36 -7.63
N LYS A 376 -11.25 -4.67 -8.15
CA LYS A 376 -11.81 -6.04 -8.20
C LYS A 376 -10.88 -7.07 -8.82
N ALA A 377 -10.06 -6.66 -9.79
CA ALA A 377 -9.06 -7.53 -10.41
C ALA A 377 -7.98 -8.02 -9.44
N PHE A 378 -7.80 -7.37 -8.29
CA PHE A 378 -6.85 -7.77 -7.24
C PHE A 378 -7.50 -8.65 -6.18
N LEU A 379 -8.82 -8.55 -5.98
CA LEU A 379 -9.50 -9.16 -4.85
C LEU A 379 -9.79 -10.63 -5.13
N ILE A 380 -9.23 -11.50 -4.29
CA ILE A 380 -9.48 -12.94 -4.34
C ILE A 380 -10.91 -13.21 -3.85
N ASN A 381 -11.62 -14.09 -4.54
CA ASN A 381 -13.00 -14.48 -4.21
C ASN A 381 -13.99 -13.30 -4.17
N TYR A 382 -13.68 -12.19 -4.83
CA TYR A 382 -14.59 -11.08 -4.92
C TYR A 382 -15.74 -11.39 -5.88
N THR A 383 -16.96 -11.21 -5.41
CA THR A 383 -18.13 -11.03 -6.26
C THR A 383 -18.91 -9.83 -5.78
N ARG A 384 -19.35 -8.98 -6.72
CA ARG A 384 -20.14 -7.78 -6.39
C ARG A 384 -21.41 -8.15 -5.63
N LYS A 385 -22.08 -9.21 -6.05
CA LYS A 385 -23.32 -9.67 -5.45
C LYS A 385 -23.16 -10.06 -3.98
N ASP A 386 -22.16 -10.89 -3.67
CA ASP A 386 -21.93 -11.33 -2.29
C ASP A 386 -21.57 -10.15 -1.37
N LEU A 387 -20.76 -9.21 -1.88
CA LEU A 387 -20.42 -8.01 -1.13
C LEU A 387 -21.68 -7.15 -0.88
N GLU A 388 -22.49 -6.90 -1.92
CA GLU A 388 -23.71 -6.10 -1.82
C GLU A 388 -24.71 -6.74 -0.85
N ASP A 389 -24.96 -8.04 -0.94
CA ASP A 389 -25.87 -8.77 -0.05
C ASP A 389 -25.43 -8.71 1.43
N ILE A 390 -24.14 -8.80 1.71
CA ILE A 390 -23.59 -8.69 3.06
C ILE A 390 -23.69 -7.27 3.59
N LEU A 391 -23.35 -6.27 2.77
CA LEU A 391 -23.39 -4.87 3.18
C LEU A 391 -24.82 -4.35 3.39
N GLU A 392 -25.80 -4.81 2.61
CA GLU A 392 -27.22 -4.47 2.83
C GLU A 392 -27.75 -5.05 4.15
N LYS A 393 -27.35 -6.28 4.51
CA LYS A 393 -27.67 -6.85 5.82
C LYS A 393 -27.02 -6.07 6.95
N ALA A 394 -25.73 -5.72 6.80
CA ALA A 394 -25.03 -4.89 7.78
C ALA A 394 -25.69 -3.52 7.93
N PHE A 395 -26.06 -2.86 6.83
CA PHE A 395 -26.77 -1.59 6.82
C PHE A 395 -28.09 -1.70 7.58
N SER A 396 -28.90 -2.72 7.31
CA SER A 396 -30.20 -2.92 7.97
C SER A 396 -30.04 -3.08 9.49
N ASN A 397 -29.05 -3.86 9.94
CA ASN A 397 -28.76 -4.04 11.36
C ASN A 397 -28.26 -2.74 12.00
N LEU A 398 -27.40 -1.97 11.32
CA LEU A 398 -26.91 -0.69 11.83
C LEU A 398 -27.99 0.40 11.87
N VAL A 399 -28.98 0.39 10.97
CA VAL A 399 -30.17 1.25 11.07
C VAL A 399 -30.99 0.87 12.30
N ASN A 400 -31.22 -0.44 12.52
CA ASN A 400 -31.91 -0.91 13.72
C ASN A 400 -31.16 -0.52 15.00
N PHE A 401 -29.83 -0.71 15.02
CA PHE A 401 -28.99 -0.24 16.11
C PHE A 401 -29.18 1.25 16.39
N ALA A 402 -29.08 2.12 15.37
CA ALA A 402 -29.22 3.55 15.51
C ALA A 402 -30.61 3.95 16.03
N SER A 403 -31.68 3.29 15.56
CA SER A 403 -33.05 3.59 15.97
C SER A 403 -33.34 3.24 17.44
N ASN A 404 -32.50 2.44 18.08
CA ASN A 404 -32.60 2.09 19.50
C ASN A 404 -31.69 2.95 20.41
N THR A 405 -31.00 3.97 19.86
CA THR A 405 -30.18 4.89 20.64
C THR A 405 -30.94 6.13 21.07
N SER A 406 -30.44 6.83 22.09
CA SER A 406 -30.96 8.14 22.53
C SER A 406 -30.75 9.27 21.53
N ASP A 407 -30.03 9.01 20.43
CA ASP A 407 -29.81 9.99 19.35
C ASP A 407 -30.97 10.02 18.35
N TYR A 408 -31.86 9.04 18.38
CA TYR A 408 -33.07 9.00 17.56
C TYR A 408 -34.28 9.50 18.34
N ASP A 409 -34.92 10.57 17.85
CA ASP A 409 -36.22 11.07 18.35
C ASP A 409 -37.33 10.49 17.46
N VAL A 410 -38.04 9.50 17.99
CA VAL A 410 -39.12 8.79 17.29
C VAL A 410 -40.33 9.68 17.02
N GLU A 411 -40.60 10.67 17.88
CA GLU A 411 -41.75 11.57 17.70
C GLU A 411 -41.51 12.59 16.59
N ARG A 412 -40.30 13.12 16.53
CA ARG A 412 -39.89 14.10 15.53
C ARG A 412 -39.35 13.50 14.24
N GLN A 413 -39.08 12.20 14.23
CA GLN A 413 -38.39 11.51 13.15
C GLN A 413 -37.02 12.15 12.82
N THR A 414 -36.31 12.63 13.86
CA THR A 414 -34.99 13.26 13.72
C THR A 414 -33.89 12.40 14.37
N PHE A 415 -32.68 12.62 13.91
CA PHE A 415 -31.49 11.95 14.41
C PHE A 415 -30.43 12.98 14.78
N ARG A 416 -29.74 12.78 15.91
CA ARG A 416 -28.70 13.68 16.39
C ARG A 416 -27.35 13.23 15.90
N TYR A 417 -26.70 14.08 15.12
CA TYR A 417 -25.28 14.01 14.84
C TYR A 417 -24.48 14.80 15.87
N TRP A 418 -23.25 14.32 16.11
CA TRP A 418 -22.31 14.95 17.01
C TRP A 418 -21.14 15.53 16.21
N PHE A 419 -20.51 16.58 16.74
CA PHE A 419 -19.25 17.06 16.17
C PHE A 419 -18.25 15.91 16.18
N CYS A 420 -17.57 15.63 15.05
CA CYS A 420 -16.78 14.43 14.90
C CYS A 420 -15.38 14.68 14.34
N HIS A 421 -14.42 13.89 14.77
CA HIS A 421 -13.08 13.84 14.18
C HIS A 421 -13.10 13.12 12.81
N GLY A 422 -13.83 12.02 12.70
CA GLY A 422 -14.08 11.27 11.46
C GLY A 422 -13.00 10.26 11.07
N ASP A 423 -11.83 10.24 11.73
CA ASP A 423 -10.74 9.29 11.44
C ASP A 423 -9.87 8.97 12.65
N LEU A 424 -10.47 8.57 13.77
CA LEU A 424 -9.78 8.25 15.02
C LEU A 424 -9.08 6.89 14.95
N ASN A 425 -8.04 6.78 14.11
CA ASN A 425 -7.10 5.66 14.16
C ASN A 425 -5.96 5.93 15.14
N GLY A 426 -5.19 4.89 15.51
CA GLY A 426 -4.15 5.00 16.53
C GLY A 426 -2.98 5.91 16.19
N SER A 427 -2.77 6.20 14.89
CA SER A 427 -1.78 7.18 14.43
C SER A 427 -2.24 8.64 14.64
N ASN A 428 -3.55 8.87 14.63
CA ASN A 428 -4.17 10.19 14.78
C ASN A 428 -4.48 10.52 16.25
N ILE A 429 -4.15 9.61 17.17
CA ILE A 429 -4.30 9.79 18.62
C ILE A 429 -2.91 9.83 19.24
N LEU A 430 -2.49 10.99 19.68
CA LEU A 430 -1.21 11.19 20.33
C LEU A 430 -1.38 11.15 21.85
N VAL A 431 -0.46 10.47 22.53
CA VAL A 431 -0.50 10.21 23.97
C VAL A 431 0.83 10.62 24.59
N ASP A 432 0.78 11.41 25.66
CA ASP A 432 1.93 11.66 26.51
C ASP A 432 2.13 10.45 27.46
N GLU A 433 3.27 9.77 27.36
CA GLU A 433 3.51 8.50 28.07
C GLU A 433 3.54 8.63 29.60
N GLU A 434 3.89 9.82 30.13
CA GLU A 434 4.00 10.05 31.58
C GLU A 434 2.62 10.35 32.19
N THR A 435 1.88 11.25 31.57
CA THR A 435 0.60 11.74 32.10
C THR A 435 -0.60 10.95 31.60
N LEU A 436 -0.46 10.26 30.47
CA LEU A 436 -1.54 9.65 29.66
C LEU A 436 -2.55 10.69 29.16
N ASP A 437 -2.11 11.96 28.99
CA ASP A 437 -2.90 12.98 28.30
C ASP A 437 -3.01 12.64 26.81
N VAL A 438 -4.16 12.99 26.22
CA VAL A 438 -4.52 12.59 24.85
C VAL A 438 -4.75 13.83 24.01
N LYS A 439 -4.21 13.81 22.78
CA LYS A 439 -4.45 14.81 21.75
C LYS A 439 -4.82 14.15 20.42
N PHE A 440 -5.81 14.70 19.73
CA PHE A 440 -6.24 14.25 18.41
C PHE A 440 -5.63 15.13 17.32
N VAL A 441 -5.17 14.51 16.24
CA VAL A 441 -4.57 15.17 15.07
C VAL A 441 -5.18 14.61 13.78
N ASP A 442 -5.02 15.31 12.66
CA ASP A 442 -5.49 14.88 11.35
C ASP A 442 -7.02 14.63 11.25
N PRO A 443 -7.87 15.58 11.69
CA PRO A 443 -9.30 15.41 11.65
C PRO A 443 -9.80 15.35 10.20
N ARG A 444 -10.69 14.39 9.93
CA ARG A 444 -11.36 14.25 8.64
C ARG A 444 -12.67 15.05 8.59
N GLY A 445 -13.37 15.14 9.72
CA GLY A 445 -14.53 15.98 9.93
C GLY A 445 -15.70 15.74 8.98
N TYR A 446 -16.07 14.47 8.67
CA TYR A 446 -17.27 14.18 7.90
C TYR A 446 -17.81 12.76 8.10
N PHE A 447 -19.11 12.60 7.87
CA PHE A 447 -19.81 11.32 7.80
C PHE A 447 -20.90 11.43 6.70
N GLY A 448 -20.86 10.55 5.71
CA GLY A 448 -21.76 10.65 4.53
C GLY A 448 -21.54 11.93 3.73
N GLU A 449 -22.58 12.75 3.63
CA GLU A 449 -22.54 14.09 3.01
C GLU A 449 -22.33 15.21 4.03
N THR A 450 -22.42 14.90 5.32
CA THR A 450 -22.35 15.90 6.40
C THR A 450 -20.92 16.35 6.61
N LYS A 451 -20.72 17.65 6.86
CA LYS A 451 -19.41 18.21 7.24
C LYS A 451 -19.39 18.49 8.74
N LEU A 452 -18.27 18.17 9.38
CA LEU A 452 -17.98 18.41 10.80
C LEU A 452 -18.82 17.58 11.78
N TYR A 453 -19.92 17.01 11.34
CA TYR A 453 -20.84 16.25 12.18
C TYR A 453 -20.96 14.83 11.66
N GLY A 454 -21.19 13.88 12.57
CA GLY A 454 -21.34 12.48 12.23
C GLY A 454 -21.97 11.65 13.33
N TRP A 455 -21.99 10.36 13.09
CA TRP A 455 -22.50 9.37 14.02
C TRP A 455 -21.44 8.95 15.03
N LYS A 456 -21.64 9.28 16.30
CA LYS A 456 -20.68 9.03 17.38
C LYS A 456 -20.23 7.54 17.48
N PRO A 457 -21.11 6.52 17.32
CA PRO A 457 -20.67 5.12 17.27
C PRO A 457 -19.65 4.80 16.17
N TYR A 458 -19.62 5.56 15.07
CA TYR A 458 -18.59 5.39 14.05
C TYR A 458 -17.19 5.80 14.53
N GLU A 459 -17.09 6.84 15.40
CA GLU A 459 -15.83 7.22 16.06
C GLU A 459 -15.30 6.10 16.95
N TYR A 460 -16.19 5.49 17.77
CA TYR A 460 -15.82 4.35 18.58
C TYR A 460 -15.46 3.10 17.77
N ALA A 461 -16.13 2.88 16.64
CA ALA A 461 -15.75 1.80 15.73
C ALA A 461 -14.35 1.99 15.13
N LYS A 462 -13.93 3.24 14.88
CA LYS A 462 -12.57 3.59 14.48
C LYS A 462 -11.53 3.26 15.56
N LEU A 463 -11.85 3.50 16.84
CA LEU A 463 -10.99 3.08 17.95
C LEU A 463 -10.92 1.56 18.08
N LEU A 464 -12.06 0.88 17.96
CA LEU A 464 -12.10 -0.58 17.98
C LEU A 464 -11.32 -1.19 16.81
N TYR A 465 -11.37 -0.57 15.65
CA TYR A 465 -10.61 -0.95 14.47
C TYR A 465 -9.08 -0.96 14.72
N CYS A 466 -8.55 -0.03 15.53
CA CYS A 466 -7.15 -0.07 15.97
C CYS A 466 -6.85 -1.30 16.81
N LEU A 467 -7.77 -1.66 17.72
CA LEU A 467 -7.66 -2.87 18.54
C LEU A 467 -7.78 -4.17 17.75
N TYR A 468 -8.41 -4.10 16.59
CA TYR A 468 -8.45 -5.18 15.60
C TYR A 468 -7.18 -5.25 14.73
N GLY A 469 -6.12 -4.52 15.11
CA GLY A 469 -4.79 -4.66 14.56
C GLY A 469 -4.48 -3.74 13.37
N TYR A 470 -5.28 -2.70 13.14
CA TYR A 470 -5.09 -1.80 12.00
C TYR A 470 -3.73 -1.12 11.97
N ASP A 471 -3.27 -0.59 13.12
CA ASP A 471 -2.03 0.19 13.14
C ASP A 471 -0.82 -0.67 12.78
N ASP A 472 -0.71 -1.87 13.35
CA ASP A 472 0.32 -2.83 12.98
C ASP A 472 0.20 -3.27 11.52
N PHE A 473 -1.02 -3.51 11.07
CA PHE A 473 -1.31 -3.84 9.68
C PHE A 473 -0.90 -2.72 8.72
N ASN A 474 -1.12 -1.46 9.10
CA ASN A 474 -0.79 -0.30 8.27
C ASN A 474 0.72 -0.03 8.23
N THR A 475 1.42 -0.14 9.37
CA THR A 475 2.82 0.22 9.53
C THR A 475 3.82 -0.89 9.19
N LYS A 476 3.38 -2.17 9.16
CA LYS A 476 4.26 -3.33 8.90
C LYS A 476 4.02 -3.90 7.49
N PRO A 477 5.05 -4.49 6.87
CA PRO A 477 4.87 -5.20 5.60
C PRO A 477 3.99 -6.44 5.80
N GLN A 478 3.08 -6.68 4.85
CA GLN A 478 2.13 -7.79 4.92
C GLN A 478 2.38 -8.77 3.79
N ILE A 479 2.25 -10.06 4.09
CA ILE A 479 2.33 -11.12 3.11
C ILE A 479 1.03 -11.91 3.17
N TYR A 480 0.33 -12.02 2.03
CA TYR A 480 -0.92 -12.77 1.94
C TYR A 480 -0.75 -14.21 2.43
N GLY A 481 -1.72 -14.70 3.21
CA GLY A 481 -1.67 -16.03 3.82
C GLY A 481 -0.95 -16.07 5.18
N GLU A 482 -0.36 -14.98 5.66
CA GLU A 482 0.07 -14.84 7.05
C GLU A 482 -1.11 -14.44 7.95
N ASP A 483 -1.00 -14.71 9.25
CA ASP A 483 -2.07 -14.45 10.24
C ASP A 483 -2.09 -12.96 10.65
N TRP A 484 -2.68 -12.14 9.80
CA TRP A 484 -2.86 -10.70 9.96
C TRP A 484 -4.27 -10.27 9.53
N PRO A 485 -4.80 -9.17 10.07
CA PRO A 485 -4.39 -8.41 11.27
C PRO A 485 -4.58 -9.21 12.55
N LYS A 486 -3.84 -8.85 13.62
CA LYS A 486 -3.94 -9.47 14.94
C LYS A 486 -4.68 -8.58 15.92
N LEU A 487 -5.59 -9.18 16.69
CA LEU A 487 -6.22 -8.49 17.81
C LEU A 487 -5.18 -8.09 18.85
N ARG A 488 -5.27 -6.88 19.36
CA ARG A 488 -4.42 -6.42 20.46
C ARG A 488 -4.90 -7.02 21.79
N SER A 489 -3.96 -7.39 22.64
CA SER A 489 -4.27 -7.92 23.98
C SER A 489 -4.97 -6.88 24.87
N SER A 490 -4.70 -5.59 24.66
CA SER A 490 -5.36 -4.49 25.36
C SER A 490 -6.87 -4.40 25.11
N LEU A 491 -7.41 -5.09 24.08
CA LEU A 491 -8.87 -5.15 23.84
C LEU A 491 -9.64 -5.62 25.07
N GLU A 492 -9.12 -6.59 25.81
CA GLU A 492 -9.76 -7.12 27.04
C GLU A 492 -9.87 -6.06 28.15
N TYR A 493 -9.03 -5.04 28.12
CA TYR A 493 -8.96 -4.01 29.16
C TYR A 493 -9.46 -2.65 28.67
N SER A 494 -9.89 -2.55 27.42
CA SER A 494 -10.32 -1.31 26.79
C SER A 494 -11.68 -0.80 27.26
N GLY A 495 -12.51 -1.68 27.83
CA GLY A 495 -13.89 -1.37 28.19
C GLY A 495 -14.90 -1.57 27.05
N PHE A 496 -14.49 -1.87 25.82
CA PHE A 496 -15.44 -2.09 24.70
C PHE A 496 -16.39 -3.26 24.92
N LYS A 497 -15.99 -4.25 25.74
CA LYS A 497 -16.82 -5.42 26.07
C LYS A 497 -17.68 -5.20 27.32
N ASP A 498 -17.50 -4.09 28.03
CA ASP A 498 -18.25 -3.83 29.25
C ASP A 498 -19.69 -3.41 28.92
N GLU A 499 -20.68 -3.99 29.59
CA GLU A 499 -22.10 -3.69 29.39
C GLU A 499 -22.44 -2.19 29.53
N GLY A 500 -21.69 -1.46 30.36
CA GLY A 500 -21.84 -0.02 30.57
C GLY A 500 -21.32 0.88 29.46
N PHE A 501 -20.39 0.41 28.64
CA PHE A 501 -19.81 1.20 27.56
C PHE A 501 -20.83 1.54 26.47
N ALA A 502 -21.65 0.57 26.15
CA ALA A 502 -22.53 0.64 24.98
C ALA A 502 -23.88 1.34 25.26
N ARG A 503 -24.22 1.72 26.51
CA ARG A 503 -25.54 2.31 26.88
C ARG A 503 -26.71 1.62 26.16
N GLY A 504 -26.72 0.29 26.10
CA GLY A 504 -27.71 -0.52 25.40
C GLY A 504 -27.30 -0.95 23.97
N ASN A 505 -26.10 -0.61 23.54
CA ASN A 505 -25.57 -1.00 22.22
C ASN A 505 -24.76 -2.27 22.36
N SER A 506 -24.89 -3.22 21.42
CA SER A 506 -24.09 -4.44 21.50
C SER A 506 -22.68 -4.23 20.95
N TYR A 507 -21.69 -4.88 21.57
CA TYR A 507 -20.32 -4.95 21.04
C TYR A 507 -20.28 -5.44 19.58
N LYS A 508 -21.24 -6.29 19.20
CA LYS A 508 -21.46 -6.83 17.87
C LYS A 508 -21.68 -5.74 16.81
N ASP A 509 -22.43 -4.67 17.12
CA ASP A 509 -22.68 -3.58 16.18
C ASP A 509 -21.40 -2.79 15.86
N TYR A 510 -20.56 -2.55 16.87
CA TYR A 510 -19.24 -1.96 16.64
C TYR A 510 -18.31 -2.87 15.82
N GLN A 511 -18.34 -4.19 16.06
CA GLN A 511 -17.58 -5.16 15.26
C GLN A 511 -18.05 -5.15 13.80
N MET A 512 -19.35 -5.02 13.55
CA MET A 512 -19.90 -4.92 12.20
C MET A 512 -19.36 -3.67 11.47
N LEU A 513 -19.32 -2.51 12.15
CA LEU A 513 -18.70 -1.30 11.62
C LEU A 513 -17.19 -1.50 11.34
N VAL A 514 -16.46 -2.21 12.22
CA VAL A 514 -15.05 -2.56 11.99
C VAL A 514 -14.89 -3.38 10.72
N GLY A 515 -15.75 -4.37 10.50
CA GLY A 515 -15.75 -5.17 9.27
C GLY A 515 -15.94 -4.31 8.01
N VAL A 516 -16.93 -3.40 8.04
CA VAL A 516 -17.18 -2.42 6.96
C VAL A 516 -15.95 -1.56 6.70
N ILE A 517 -15.32 -1.04 7.76
CA ILE A 517 -14.14 -0.18 7.66
C ILE A 517 -12.97 -0.92 7.01
N TYR A 518 -12.72 -2.20 7.36
CA TYR A 518 -11.69 -3.02 6.74
C TYR A 518 -11.96 -3.30 5.26
N VAL A 519 -13.20 -3.64 4.89
CA VAL A 519 -13.56 -3.82 3.47
C VAL A 519 -13.38 -2.51 2.70
N ALA A 520 -13.80 -1.38 3.27
CA ALA A 520 -13.59 -0.07 2.66
C ALA A 520 -12.10 0.32 2.53
N LEU A 521 -11.26 -0.13 3.47
CA LEU A 521 -9.81 0.08 3.46
C LEU A 521 -9.17 -0.59 2.25
N ALA A 522 -9.61 -1.79 1.87
CA ALA A 522 -9.06 -2.52 0.73
C ALA A 522 -8.97 -1.66 -0.53
N GLY A 523 -10.04 -0.94 -0.87
CA GLY A 523 -10.04 -0.07 -2.04
C GLY A 523 -9.31 1.27 -1.86
N TYR A 524 -8.90 1.61 -0.64
CA TYR A 524 -8.08 2.80 -0.37
C TYR A 524 -6.58 2.52 -0.53
N ILE A 525 -6.13 1.31 -0.15
CA ILE A 525 -4.71 0.90 -0.20
C ILE A 525 -4.34 0.21 -1.53
N SER A 526 -4.82 0.72 -2.65
CA SER A 526 -4.62 0.14 -4.00
C SER A 526 -3.16 0.04 -4.45
N GLN A 527 -2.22 0.70 -3.74
CA GLN A 527 -0.79 0.62 -4.02
C GLN A 527 -0.15 -0.69 -3.56
N ASP A 528 -0.76 -1.38 -2.59
CA ASP A 528 -0.32 -2.66 -2.05
C ASP A 528 -1.44 -3.69 -2.17
N ILE A 529 -1.35 -4.52 -3.22
CA ILE A 529 -2.37 -5.54 -3.50
C ILE A 529 -2.48 -6.61 -2.41
N MET A 530 -1.40 -6.84 -1.65
CA MET A 530 -1.39 -7.82 -0.56
C MET A 530 -2.19 -7.28 0.61
N LYS A 531 -1.91 -6.05 1.03
CA LYS A 531 -2.70 -5.37 2.07
C LYS A 531 -4.17 -5.23 1.65
N ALA A 532 -4.45 -4.89 0.38
CA ALA A 532 -5.82 -4.80 -0.11
C ALA A 532 -6.58 -6.11 0.05
N ASN A 533 -5.98 -7.26 -0.33
CA ASN A 533 -6.60 -8.57 -0.16
C ASN A 533 -6.79 -8.96 1.29
N ILE A 534 -5.78 -8.74 2.15
CA ILE A 534 -5.86 -9.05 3.58
C ILE A 534 -6.98 -8.21 4.23
N ALA A 535 -7.05 -6.91 3.94
CA ALA A 535 -8.08 -6.04 4.48
C ALA A 535 -9.49 -6.47 4.04
N TYR A 536 -9.65 -6.81 2.74
CA TYR A 536 -10.91 -7.30 2.21
C TYR A 536 -11.36 -8.61 2.89
N ASP A 537 -10.49 -9.62 2.90
CA ASP A 537 -10.80 -10.94 3.47
C ASP A 537 -11.08 -10.86 4.97
N TYR A 538 -10.28 -10.09 5.70
CA TYR A 538 -10.47 -9.90 7.14
C TYR A 538 -11.78 -9.18 7.45
N GLY A 539 -12.09 -8.10 6.74
CA GLY A 539 -13.33 -7.37 6.90
C GLY A 539 -14.56 -8.23 6.57
N MET A 540 -14.50 -9.01 5.48
CA MET A 540 -15.55 -9.95 5.09
C MET A 540 -15.76 -11.06 6.13
N ARG A 541 -14.69 -11.58 6.72
CA ARG A 541 -14.79 -12.57 7.83
C ARG A 541 -15.47 -11.99 9.06
N ILE A 542 -15.12 -10.77 9.45
CA ILE A 542 -15.78 -10.08 10.58
C ILE A 542 -17.28 -9.89 10.28
N LEU A 543 -17.63 -9.39 9.09
CA LEU A 543 -19.02 -9.17 8.69
C LEU A 543 -19.84 -10.48 8.69
N LYS A 544 -19.33 -11.54 8.08
CA LYS A 544 -20.00 -12.85 8.08
C LYS A 544 -20.22 -13.36 9.49
N TRP A 545 -19.17 -13.34 10.31
CA TRP A 545 -19.25 -13.80 11.70
C TRP A 545 -20.25 -12.99 12.53
N THR A 546 -20.29 -11.66 12.38
CA THR A 546 -21.24 -10.80 13.12
C THR A 546 -22.67 -10.97 12.64
N LEU A 547 -22.89 -11.27 11.37
CA LEU A 547 -24.24 -11.47 10.80
C LEU A 547 -24.79 -12.88 11.06
N GLU A 548 -23.93 -13.89 11.26
CA GLU A 548 -24.32 -15.28 11.52
C GLU A 548 -24.59 -15.56 13.01
N LYS A 549 -24.04 -14.78 13.92
CA LYS A 549 -24.33 -14.92 15.35
C LYS A 549 -25.77 -14.45 15.62
N GLU A 550 -26.62 -15.39 15.98
CA GLU A 550 -27.88 -15.10 16.68
C GLU A 550 -27.53 -14.53 18.06
N ASP A 551 -28.26 -13.52 18.52
CA ASP A 551 -28.08 -12.90 19.85
C ASP A 551 -28.39 -13.88 20.99
#